data_e684d550de7d6300f38ca22dc8545083
#
_entry.id   e684d550de7d6300f38ca22dc8545083
#
_cell.length_a   1.000
_cell.length_b   1.000
_cell.length_c   1.000
_cell.angle_alpha   90.00
_cell.angle_beta   90.00
_cell.angle_gamma   90.00
#
_symmetry.space_group_name_H-M   'P 1'
#
loop_
_entity.id
_entity.type
_entity.pdbx_description
1 polymer ?
#
loop_
_entity_poly.entity_id
_entity_poly.type
_entity_poly.pdbx_seq_one_letter_code
_entity_poly.pdbx_strand_id
1 'polypeptide(L)'
;MEMLTEASIQYVNKQVESGIDCFQLFETYCGIIPEKMYTEIVLPYSKKILNAAMDKNCKTIFFPKNYNMGLKNINQDICDITSIDWQIPIESARTLLNDNVGIQGNMDPRIFFSDKKEIERYLVNLTSFGEKNTDWIFNLGHGFIPGIDVNNVN
;
A
#
# COMPACT_ATOMS: atom_id res chain seq x y z
N MET A 1 16.30 -15.96 1.07
CA MET A 1 15.68 -14.79 0.40
C MET A 1 15.93 -14.79 -1.11
N GLU A 2 17.16 -14.96 -1.60
CA GLU A 2 17.49 -14.91 -3.05
C GLU A 2 16.57 -15.78 -3.91
N MET A 3 16.48 -17.09 -3.64
CA MET A 3 15.64 -18.03 -4.40
C MET A 3 14.16 -17.61 -4.49
N LEU A 4 13.60 -17.12 -3.37
CA LEU A 4 12.21 -16.63 -3.34
C LEU A 4 12.06 -15.36 -4.18
N THR A 5 13.04 -14.47 -4.13
CA THR A 5 13.04 -13.24 -4.93
C THR A 5 13.11 -13.55 -6.42
N GLU A 6 13.98 -14.48 -6.84
CA GLU A 6 14.09 -14.92 -8.23
C GLU A 6 12.77 -15.52 -8.75
N ALA A 7 12.15 -16.41 -7.96
CA ALA A 7 10.85 -16.98 -8.30
C ALA A 7 9.75 -15.89 -8.41
N SER A 8 9.75 -14.94 -7.47
CA SER A 8 8.82 -13.81 -7.51
C SER A 8 9.02 -12.92 -8.74
N ILE A 9 10.26 -12.63 -9.11
CA ILE A 9 10.58 -11.85 -10.32
C ILE A 9 10.09 -12.56 -11.57
N GLN A 10 10.29 -13.89 -11.69
CA GLN A 10 9.75 -14.64 -12.82
C GLN A 10 8.23 -14.56 -12.89
N TYR A 11 7.55 -14.63 -11.75
CA TYR A 11 6.09 -14.51 -11.67
C TYR A 11 5.62 -13.11 -12.07
N VAL A 12 6.25 -12.05 -11.55
CA VAL A 12 5.96 -10.65 -11.93
C VAL A 12 6.15 -10.45 -13.44
N ASN A 13 7.25 -10.96 -13.99
CA ASN A 13 7.50 -10.86 -15.42
C ASN A 13 6.38 -11.45 -16.27
N LYS A 14 5.84 -12.61 -15.86
CA LYS A 14 4.72 -13.25 -16.56
C LYS A 14 3.41 -12.46 -16.43
N GLN A 15 3.17 -11.84 -15.27
CA GLN A 15 2.01 -10.96 -15.10
C GLN A 15 2.10 -9.73 -16.00
N VAL A 16 3.25 -9.06 -16.04
CA VAL A 16 3.47 -7.89 -16.91
C VAL A 16 3.33 -8.26 -18.38
N GLU A 17 3.91 -9.39 -18.81
CA GLU A 17 3.78 -9.92 -20.18
C GLU A 17 2.31 -10.23 -20.56
N SER A 18 1.46 -10.51 -19.57
CA SER A 18 0.02 -10.73 -19.78
C SER A 18 -0.78 -9.44 -19.93
N GLY A 19 -0.16 -8.26 -19.82
CA GLY A 19 -0.76 -6.96 -20.06
C GLY A 19 -1.49 -6.35 -18.87
N ILE A 20 -0.97 -6.53 -17.65
CA ILE A 20 -1.49 -5.81 -16.48
C ILE A 20 -1.11 -4.33 -16.55
N ASP A 21 -1.97 -3.45 -16.04
CA ASP A 21 -1.72 -2.01 -15.96
C ASP A 21 -0.86 -1.62 -14.76
N CYS A 22 -0.98 -2.37 -13.67
CA CYS A 22 -0.30 -2.09 -12.41
C CYS A 22 0.00 -3.40 -11.66
N PHE A 23 1.17 -3.45 -11.03
CA PHE A 23 1.58 -4.55 -10.15
C PHE A 23 1.56 -4.10 -8.69
N GLN A 24 0.90 -4.84 -7.81
CA GLN A 24 0.94 -4.58 -6.37
C GLN A 24 1.64 -5.69 -5.60
N LEU A 25 2.68 -5.31 -4.83
CA LEU A 25 3.37 -6.20 -3.91
C LEU A 25 2.82 -6.03 -2.49
N PHE A 26 2.33 -7.13 -1.90
CA PHE A 26 1.85 -7.19 -0.52
C PHE A 26 2.93 -7.77 0.39
N GLU A 27 3.41 -6.97 1.34
CA GLU A 27 4.32 -7.40 2.40
C GLU A 27 3.57 -7.39 3.74
N THR A 28 2.78 -8.45 3.94
CA THR A 28 1.82 -8.56 5.04
C THR A 28 2.48 -8.61 6.42
N TYR A 29 3.70 -9.13 6.49
CA TYR A 29 4.40 -9.39 7.75
C TYR A 29 5.53 -8.41 8.03
N CYS A 30 5.65 -7.33 7.27
CA CYS A 30 6.66 -6.30 7.43
C CYS A 30 6.79 -5.81 8.89
N GLY A 31 5.67 -5.53 9.53
CA GLY A 31 5.64 -4.95 10.87
C GLY A 31 5.92 -5.92 12.03
N ILE A 32 6.19 -7.22 11.77
CA ILE A 32 6.51 -8.17 12.85
C ILE A 32 7.99 -8.21 13.21
N ILE A 33 8.85 -7.59 12.40
CA ILE A 33 10.28 -7.45 12.68
C ILE A 33 10.63 -5.98 12.93
N PRO A 34 11.72 -5.68 13.66
CA PRO A 34 12.13 -4.30 13.88
C PRO A 34 12.33 -3.54 12.56
N GLU A 35 11.85 -2.29 12.49
CA GLU A 35 11.93 -1.44 11.29
C GLU A 35 13.33 -1.42 10.66
N LYS A 36 14.36 -1.21 11.49
CA LYS A 36 15.75 -1.18 11.00
C LYS A 36 16.14 -2.48 10.32
N MET A 37 15.79 -3.63 10.91
CA MET A 37 16.08 -4.94 10.36
C MET A 37 15.35 -5.16 9.03
N TYR A 38 14.08 -4.76 8.96
CA TYR A 38 13.31 -4.81 7.71
C TYR A 38 13.97 -3.97 6.63
N THR A 39 14.30 -2.72 6.94
CA THR A 39 14.90 -1.77 6.00
C THR A 39 16.24 -2.26 5.44
N GLU A 40 17.09 -2.81 6.31
CA GLU A 40 18.45 -3.22 5.93
C GLU A 40 18.50 -4.60 5.25
N ILE A 41 17.59 -5.52 5.63
CA ILE A 41 17.68 -6.93 5.20
C ILE A 41 16.59 -7.29 4.20
N VAL A 42 15.34 -6.89 4.41
CA VAL A 42 14.19 -7.36 3.62
C VAL A 42 13.82 -6.40 2.49
N LEU A 43 13.75 -5.11 2.77
CA LEU A 43 13.36 -4.09 1.79
C LEU A 43 14.18 -4.15 0.48
N PRO A 44 15.50 -4.44 0.48
CA PRO A 44 16.23 -4.61 -0.77
C PRO A 44 15.72 -5.74 -1.68
N TYR A 45 15.13 -6.79 -1.12
CA TYR A 45 14.53 -7.87 -1.91
C TYR A 45 13.15 -7.46 -2.44
N SER A 46 12.35 -6.79 -1.64
CA SER A 46 11.07 -6.20 -2.11
C SER A 46 11.30 -5.22 -3.25
N LYS A 47 12.34 -4.36 -3.14
CA LYS A 47 12.77 -3.45 -4.21
C LYS A 47 13.12 -4.21 -5.50
N LYS A 48 13.88 -5.29 -5.44
CA LYS A 48 14.23 -6.10 -6.63
C LYS A 48 12.97 -6.63 -7.33
N ILE A 49 11.97 -7.09 -6.56
CA ILE A 49 10.71 -7.61 -7.10
C ILE A 49 9.90 -6.49 -7.79
N LEU A 50 9.77 -5.33 -7.13
CA LEU A 50 9.06 -4.17 -7.69
C LEU A 50 9.74 -3.63 -8.95
N ASN A 51 11.08 -3.54 -8.93
CA ASN A 51 11.85 -3.08 -10.08
C ASN A 51 11.67 -3.98 -11.31
N ALA A 52 11.43 -5.28 -11.15
CA ALA A 52 11.15 -6.15 -12.27
C ALA A 52 9.89 -5.75 -13.07
N ALA A 53 8.90 -5.11 -12.41
CA ALA A 53 7.76 -4.51 -13.09
C ALA A 53 8.08 -3.10 -13.62
N MET A 54 8.75 -2.27 -12.82
CA MET A 54 9.13 -0.90 -13.19
C MET A 54 10.01 -0.85 -14.43
N ASP A 55 10.98 -1.76 -14.56
CA ASP A 55 11.88 -1.88 -15.70
C ASP A 55 11.15 -2.18 -17.02
N LYS A 56 9.91 -2.68 -16.92
CA LYS A 56 9.00 -2.92 -18.05
C LYS A 56 7.92 -1.84 -18.20
N ASN A 57 8.09 -0.69 -17.56
CA ASN A 57 7.15 0.43 -17.54
C ASN A 57 5.77 0.09 -16.95
N CYS A 58 5.66 -0.95 -16.13
CA CYS A 58 4.46 -1.27 -15.38
C CYS A 58 4.45 -0.47 -14.07
N LYS A 59 3.34 0.19 -13.78
CA LYS A 59 3.18 0.94 -12.52
C LYS A 59 3.20 0.00 -11.33
N THR A 60 3.73 0.48 -10.20
CA THR A 60 3.92 -0.35 -9.02
C THR A 60 3.28 0.25 -7.78
N ILE A 61 2.64 -0.62 -7.00
CA ILE A 61 2.14 -0.31 -5.67
C ILE A 61 2.82 -1.24 -4.67
N PHE A 62 3.33 -0.67 -3.59
CA PHE A 62 3.94 -1.42 -2.50
C PHE A 62 3.12 -1.30 -1.22
N PHE A 63 2.72 -2.43 -0.61
CA PHE A 63 1.97 -2.46 0.65
C PHE A 63 2.82 -3.09 1.76
N PRO A 64 3.70 -2.33 2.44
CA PRO A 64 4.44 -2.76 3.61
C PRO A 64 3.59 -2.57 4.86
N LYS A 65 2.76 -3.56 5.20
CA LYS A 65 1.83 -3.47 6.33
C LYS A 65 2.58 -3.22 7.65
N ASN A 66 2.12 -2.24 8.43
CA ASN A 66 2.70 -1.82 9.72
C ASN A 66 4.14 -1.27 9.64
N TYR A 67 4.58 -0.82 8.46
CA TYR A 67 5.89 -0.19 8.28
C TYR A 67 5.89 1.31 8.58
N ASN A 68 5.06 1.77 9.47
CA ASN A 68 4.65 3.15 9.69
C ASN A 68 5.81 4.17 9.69
N MET A 69 6.75 4.07 10.63
CA MET A 69 7.90 4.99 10.68
C MET A 69 8.92 4.74 9.58
N GLY A 70 8.88 3.56 8.97
CA GLY A 70 9.74 3.19 7.84
C GLY A 70 9.31 3.80 6.52
N LEU A 71 8.12 4.39 6.41
CA LEU A 71 7.62 5.04 5.19
C LEU A 71 8.61 6.08 4.65
N LYS A 72 9.35 6.77 5.50
CA LYS A 72 10.42 7.70 5.12
C LYS A 72 11.54 7.08 4.28
N ASN A 73 11.69 5.74 4.31
CA ASN A 73 12.70 5.03 3.53
C ASN A 73 12.19 4.64 2.13
N ILE A 74 10.89 4.87 1.84
CA ILE A 74 10.28 4.55 0.55
C ILE A 74 10.40 5.77 -0.36
N ASN A 75 10.93 5.54 -1.54
CA ASN A 75 11.11 6.54 -2.58
C ASN A 75 10.78 5.95 -3.96
N GLN A 76 10.86 6.75 -5.01
CA GLN A 76 10.56 6.33 -6.40
C GLN A 76 11.45 5.22 -6.94
N ASP A 77 12.63 4.96 -6.36
CA ASP A 77 13.44 3.81 -6.74
C ASP A 77 12.86 2.48 -6.22
N ILE A 78 11.84 2.53 -5.36
CA ILE A 78 11.21 1.35 -4.76
C ILE A 78 9.84 1.09 -5.39
N CYS A 79 9.00 2.12 -5.49
CA CYS A 79 7.67 2.00 -6.08
C CYS A 79 7.11 3.37 -6.51
N ASP A 80 6.11 3.37 -7.40
CA ASP A 80 5.37 4.57 -7.77
C ASP A 80 4.40 5.02 -6.66
N ILE A 81 3.74 4.07 -5.99
CA ILE A 81 2.70 4.30 -4.99
C ILE A 81 2.94 3.40 -3.79
N THR A 82 2.77 3.94 -2.58
CA THR A 82 2.77 3.16 -1.35
C THR A 82 1.36 3.01 -0.82
N SER A 83 0.90 1.77 -0.66
CA SER A 83 -0.34 1.46 0.04
C SER A 83 -0.06 1.36 1.54
N ILE A 84 -0.92 1.97 2.35
CA ILE A 84 -0.78 2.02 3.81
C ILE A 84 -1.99 1.40 4.51
N ASP A 85 -1.76 0.85 5.69
CA ASP A 85 -2.82 0.33 6.54
C ASP A 85 -3.46 1.43 7.41
N TRP A 86 -4.55 1.09 8.12
CA TRP A 86 -5.33 2.04 8.92
C TRP A 86 -4.68 2.47 10.25
N GLN A 87 -3.53 1.90 10.63
CA GLN A 87 -2.91 2.12 11.94
C GLN A 87 -2.15 3.45 12.03
N ILE A 88 -1.95 4.11 10.90
CA ILE A 88 -1.37 5.45 10.83
C ILE A 88 -2.39 6.41 10.20
N PRO A 89 -2.61 7.61 10.77
CA PRO A 89 -3.41 8.63 10.09
C PRO A 89 -2.81 8.97 8.71
N ILE A 90 -3.68 9.11 7.71
CA ILE A 90 -3.23 9.29 6.31
C ILE A 90 -2.39 10.57 6.13
N GLU A 91 -2.72 11.64 6.86
CA GLU A 91 -1.95 12.88 6.85
C GLU A 91 -0.54 12.68 7.43
N SER A 92 -0.43 11.88 8.49
CA SER A 92 0.87 11.53 9.08
C SER A 92 1.69 10.66 8.13
N ALA A 93 1.06 9.70 7.46
CA ALA A 93 1.72 8.90 6.45
C ALA A 93 2.24 9.76 5.30
N ARG A 94 1.43 10.73 4.81
CA ARG A 94 1.83 11.64 3.74
C ARG A 94 3.08 12.47 4.12
N THR A 95 3.17 12.92 5.36
CA THR A 95 4.35 13.70 5.82
C THR A 95 5.63 12.87 5.95
N LEU A 96 5.51 11.55 6.08
CA LEU A 96 6.66 10.64 6.15
C LEU A 96 7.11 10.16 4.78
N LEU A 97 6.18 10.04 3.82
CA LEU A 97 6.49 9.60 2.46
C LEU A 97 7.25 10.68 1.69
N ASN A 98 8.12 10.23 0.79
CA ASN A 98 8.75 11.11 -0.19
C ASN A 98 7.68 11.74 -1.10
N ASP A 99 7.81 13.02 -1.42
CA ASP A 99 6.84 13.81 -2.20
C ASP A 99 6.54 13.24 -3.59
N ASN A 100 7.46 12.46 -4.15
CA ASN A 100 7.31 11.86 -5.47
C ASN A 100 6.69 10.45 -5.46
N VAL A 101 6.28 9.95 -4.28
CA VAL A 101 5.60 8.65 -4.14
C VAL A 101 4.14 8.88 -3.86
N GLY A 102 3.26 8.36 -4.72
CA GLY A 102 1.82 8.38 -4.50
C GLY A 102 1.41 7.56 -3.28
N ILE A 103 0.21 7.79 -2.76
CA ILE A 103 -0.31 7.11 -1.57
C ILE A 103 -1.61 6.39 -1.89
N GLN A 104 -1.77 5.16 -1.40
CA GLN A 104 -3.02 4.40 -1.47
C GLN A 104 -3.49 4.04 -0.06
N GLY A 105 -4.77 4.17 0.19
CA GLY A 105 -5.40 3.76 1.46
C GLY A 105 -6.25 4.89 2.04
N ASN A 106 -6.56 4.86 3.32
CA ASN A 106 -6.29 3.81 4.31
C ASN A 106 -7.47 3.65 5.26
N MET A 107 -8.67 3.67 4.70
CA MET A 107 -9.89 3.56 5.50
C MET A 107 -9.87 2.29 6.36
N ASP A 108 -10.19 2.44 7.63
CA ASP A 108 -10.32 1.30 8.54
C ASP A 108 -11.55 0.45 8.14
N PRO A 109 -11.36 -0.82 7.76
CA PRO A 109 -12.48 -1.66 7.36
C PRO A 109 -13.50 -1.91 8.48
N ARG A 110 -13.13 -1.68 9.76
CA ARG A 110 -14.05 -1.85 10.89
C ARG A 110 -15.16 -0.82 10.90
N ILE A 111 -15.00 0.30 10.21
CA ILE A 111 -16.05 1.33 10.10
C ILE A 111 -17.33 0.76 9.48
N PHE A 112 -17.23 -0.28 8.65
CA PHE A 112 -18.37 -0.93 8.02
C PHE A 112 -19.24 -1.75 8.98
N PHE A 113 -18.84 -1.91 10.24
CA PHE A 113 -19.72 -2.41 11.31
C PHE A 113 -20.60 -1.31 11.91
N SER A 114 -20.35 -0.05 11.59
CA SER A 114 -21.14 1.10 12.03
C SER A 114 -22.35 1.32 11.13
N ASP A 115 -23.22 2.26 11.51
CA ASP A 115 -24.33 2.68 10.66
C ASP A 115 -23.84 3.54 9.47
N LYS A 116 -24.68 3.68 8.44
CA LYS A 116 -24.36 4.44 7.22
C LYS A 116 -23.94 5.89 7.49
N LYS A 117 -24.51 6.54 8.52
CA LYS A 117 -24.17 7.93 8.85
C LYS A 117 -22.73 8.07 9.36
N GLU A 118 -22.26 7.11 10.15
CA GLU A 118 -20.88 7.09 10.60
C GLU A 118 -19.91 6.81 9.43
N ILE A 119 -20.28 5.91 8.53
CA ILE A 119 -19.51 5.64 7.31
C ILE A 119 -19.41 6.91 6.45
N GLU A 120 -20.53 7.56 6.19
CA GLU A 120 -20.59 8.83 5.43
C GLU A 120 -19.72 9.91 6.08
N ARG A 121 -19.82 10.08 7.40
CA ARG A 121 -19.01 11.05 8.16
C ARG A 121 -17.51 10.77 8.00
N TYR A 122 -17.12 9.49 8.07
CA TYR A 122 -15.73 9.09 7.86
C TYR A 122 -15.25 9.45 6.45
N LEU A 123 -16.04 9.14 5.43
CA LEU A 123 -15.74 9.46 4.03
C LEU A 123 -15.61 10.96 3.78
N VAL A 124 -16.53 11.76 4.35
CA VAL A 124 -16.47 13.24 4.24
C VAL A 124 -15.16 13.78 4.82
N ASN A 125 -14.68 13.23 5.94
CA ASN A 125 -13.40 13.66 6.52
C ASN A 125 -12.19 13.38 5.61
N LEU A 126 -12.27 12.37 4.74
CA LEU A 126 -11.22 12.06 3.78
C LEU A 126 -11.24 12.95 2.52
N THR A 127 -12.35 13.62 2.24
CA THR A 127 -12.50 14.46 1.04
C THR A 127 -11.42 15.55 1.00
N SER A 128 -11.19 16.22 2.13
CA SER A 128 -10.17 17.28 2.21
C SER A 128 -8.73 16.78 1.98
N PHE A 129 -8.47 15.52 2.28
CA PHE A 129 -7.17 14.90 1.96
C PHE A 129 -7.06 14.67 0.46
N GLY A 130 -8.11 14.14 -0.19
CA GLY A 130 -8.13 13.89 -1.63
C GLY A 130 -8.00 15.17 -2.46
N GLU A 131 -8.64 16.27 -2.04
CA GLU A 131 -8.53 17.57 -2.70
C GLU A 131 -7.09 18.12 -2.73
N LYS A 132 -6.29 17.79 -1.73
CA LYS A 132 -4.89 18.26 -1.58
C LYS A 132 -3.87 17.30 -2.17
N ASN A 133 -4.22 16.03 -2.36
CA ASN A 133 -3.32 14.96 -2.77
C ASN A 133 -3.87 14.27 -4.02
N THR A 134 -3.56 14.81 -5.20
CA THR A 134 -4.05 14.29 -6.49
C THR A 134 -3.44 12.96 -6.88
N ASP A 135 -2.39 12.52 -6.19
CA ASP A 135 -1.70 11.24 -6.31
C ASP A 135 -2.21 10.18 -5.30
N TRP A 136 -3.39 10.41 -4.73
CA TRP A 136 -4.03 9.50 -3.78
C TRP A 136 -5.01 8.56 -4.45
N ILE A 137 -4.89 7.27 -4.12
CA ILE A 137 -5.87 6.24 -4.45
C ILE A 137 -6.64 5.90 -3.17
N PHE A 138 -7.94 6.19 -3.14
CA PHE A 138 -8.80 5.74 -2.04
C PHE A 138 -8.88 4.23 -2.00
N ASN A 139 -8.57 3.65 -0.85
CA ASN A 139 -8.67 2.21 -0.60
C ASN A 139 -8.86 1.96 0.91
N LEU A 140 -9.26 0.74 1.26
CA LEU A 140 -9.21 0.27 2.64
C LEU A 140 -7.76 -0.01 3.05
N GLY A 141 -7.45 0.19 4.33
CA GLY A 141 -6.15 -0.18 4.90
C GLY A 141 -5.96 -1.68 5.11
N HIS A 142 -6.98 -2.49 4.77
CA HIS A 142 -6.97 -3.97 4.77
C HIS A 142 -8.21 -4.48 4.03
N GLY A 143 -8.26 -5.77 3.73
CA GLY A 143 -9.47 -6.40 3.21
C GLY A 143 -10.65 -6.34 4.18
N PHE A 144 -11.86 -6.56 3.68
CA PHE A 144 -13.06 -6.63 4.51
C PHE A 144 -12.95 -7.73 5.56
N ILE A 145 -13.46 -7.44 6.75
CA ILE A 145 -13.49 -8.37 7.87
C ILE A 145 -14.76 -9.22 7.75
N PRO A 146 -14.71 -10.55 8.01
CA PRO A 146 -15.89 -11.38 8.02
C PRO A 146 -16.98 -10.82 8.94
N GLY A 147 -18.24 -10.86 8.49
CA GLY A 147 -19.39 -10.36 9.25
C GLY A 147 -19.78 -8.92 8.95
N ILE A 148 -19.07 -8.21 8.09
CA ILE A 148 -19.52 -6.91 7.57
C ILE A 148 -20.77 -7.12 6.72
N ASP A 149 -21.82 -6.31 6.98
CA ASP A 149 -23.05 -6.32 6.17
C ASP A 149 -22.76 -5.74 4.78
N VAL A 150 -23.10 -6.49 3.74
CA VAL A 150 -22.96 -6.05 2.33
C VAL A 150 -23.71 -4.74 2.07
N ASN A 151 -24.84 -4.50 2.74
CA ASN A 151 -25.60 -3.25 2.61
C ASN A 151 -24.85 -2.01 3.13
N ASN A 152 -23.82 -2.20 3.94
CA ASN A 152 -22.96 -1.10 4.40
C ASN A 152 -21.82 -0.79 3.44
N VAL A 153 -21.58 -1.65 2.45
CA VAL A 153 -20.55 -1.48 1.41
C VAL A 153 -21.14 -0.83 0.15
N ASN A 154 -22.45 -1.06 -0.08
CA ASN A 154 -23.24 -0.49 -1.18
C ASN A 154 -23.90 0.84 -0.78
#